data_159fe0a78ed30bdf0fa806c5a2669075
#
_entry.id   159fe0a78ed30bdf0fa806c5a2669075
#
_cell.length_a   1.000
_cell.length_b   1.000
_cell.length_c   1.000
_cell.angle_alpha   90.00
_cell.angle_beta   90.00
_cell.angle_gamma   90.00
#
_symmetry.space_group_name_H-M   'P 1'
#
loop_
_entity.id
_entity.type
_entity.pdbx_description
1 polymer ?
#
loop_
_entity_poly.entity_id
_entity_poly.type
_entity_poly.pdbx_seq_one_letter_code
_entity_poly.pdbx_strand_id
1 'polypeptide(L)'
;MEDETVWLTQDQMAMLFGKAKSTINEHIKNIYAEGELEESQTLKKFGISEFQQKAPNYYNLDVIISVGYRVKSLQGTKFRQWVTKRIHESIVKGFTMDDDRLKQEGTRSRYFEELLQRIRDIRSSERNFYQKITDIYATSIDYKNDADLTKEFFATVQNKMHYAIHGQTAAEMINQ
;
A
#
# COMPACT_ATOMS: atom_id res chain seq x y z
N MET A 1 -10.50 -3.29 -18.32
CA MET A 1 -9.79 -2.21 -17.57
C MET A 1 -8.35 -2.69 -17.43
N GLU A 2 -7.59 -2.41 -18.45
CA GLU A 2 -6.22 -2.85 -18.54
C GLU A 2 -5.33 -1.73 -18.03
N ASP A 3 -4.48 -2.10 -17.07
CA ASP A 3 -3.21 -1.48 -16.78
C ASP A 3 -3.20 -0.03 -16.27
N GLU A 4 -3.65 0.17 -15.05
CA GLU A 4 -3.28 1.35 -14.26
C GLU A 4 -1.82 1.24 -13.76
N THR A 5 -0.90 0.80 -14.63
CA THR A 5 0.53 0.73 -14.33
C THR A 5 1.31 1.71 -15.20
N VAL A 6 2.48 2.07 -14.74
CA VAL A 6 3.41 2.92 -15.50
C VAL A 6 4.18 2.06 -16.49
N TRP A 7 4.24 2.52 -17.74
CA TRP A 7 4.99 1.89 -18.82
C TRP A 7 6.09 2.84 -19.30
N LEU A 8 7.34 2.41 -19.30
CA LEU A 8 8.47 3.21 -19.78
C LEU A 8 9.26 2.45 -20.84
N THR A 9 9.82 3.23 -21.79
CA THR A 9 10.83 2.73 -22.71
C THR A 9 12.20 2.66 -22.04
N GLN A 10 13.16 1.95 -22.67
CA GLN A 10 14.55 1.94 -22.18
C GLN A 10 15.18 3.34 -22.15
N ASP A 11 14.84 4.20 -23.10
CA ASP A 11 15.32 5.60 -23.14
C ASP A 11 14.79 6.41 -21.96
N GLN A 12 13.50 6.27 -21.65
CA GLN A 12 12.89 6.91 -20.49
C GLN A 12 13.49 6.41 -19.16
N MET A 13 13.73 5.09 -19.04
CA MET A 13 14.42 4.53 -17.87
C MET A 13 15.88 5.01 -17.77
N ALA A 14 16.58 5.16 -18.90
CA ALA A 14 17.92 5.72 -18.94
C ALA A 14 17.96 7.14 -18.38
N MET A 15 17.00 7.98 -18.77
CA MET A 15 16.82 9.33 -18.23
C MET A 15 16.45 9.32 -16.74
N LEU A 16 15.49 8.48 -16.34
CA LEU A 16 15.02 8.35 -14.96
C LEU A 16 16.15 7.99 -14.00
N PHE A 17 16.97 7.04 -14.37
CA PHE A 17 18.05 6.51 -13.51
C PHE A 17 19.42 7.16 -13.78
N GLY A 18 19.54 8.08 -14.74
CA GLY A 18 20.78 8.75 -15.09
C GLY A 18 21.86 7.78 -15.57
N LYS A 19 21.49 6.82 -16.45
CA LYS A 19 22.37 5.80 -17.02
C LYS A 19 22.25 5.72 -18.53
N ALA A 20 23.23 5.12 -19.18
CA ALA A 20 23.15 4.85 -20.61
C ALA A 20 22.08 3.79 -20.91
N LYS A 21 21.44 3.89 -22.08
CA LYS A 21 20.45 2.90 -22.55
C LYS A 21 21.02 1.48 -22.59
N SER A 22 22.31 1.33 -22.96
CA SER A 22 22.99 0.03 -22.98
C SER A 22 23.01 -0.63 -21.60
N THR A 23 23.27 0.13 -20.53
CA THR A 23 23.25 -0.35 -19.15
C THR A 23 21.84 -0.78 -18.73
N ILE A 24 20.81 0.00 -19.07
CA ILE A 24 19.43 -0.38 -18.81
C ILE A 24 19.06 -1.67 -19.53
N ASN A 25 19.43 -1.79 -20.82
CA ASN A 25 19.18 -3.00 -21.60
C ASN A 25 19.89 -4.24 -21.02
N GLU A 26 21.10 -4.09 -20.51
CA GLU A 26 21.85 -5.17 -19.83
C GLU A 26 21.11 -5.62 -18.56
N HIS A 27 20.67 -4.69 -17.70
CA HIS A 27 19.92 -5.02 -16.52
C HIS A 27 18.60 -5.75 -16.86
N ILE A 28 17.85 -5.29 -17.86
CA ILE A 28 16.61 -5.93 -18.30
C ILE A 28 16.88 -7.38 -18.78
N LYS A 29 17.92 -7.58 -19.59
CA LYS A 29 18.29 -8.92 -20.04
C LYS A 29 18.63 -9.86 -18.87
N ASN A 30 19.37 -9.36 -17.88
CA ASN A 30 19.73 -10.14 -16.70
C ASN A 30 18.49 -10.48 -15.85
N ILE A 31 17.53 -9.54 -15.68
CA ILE A 31 16.28 -9.78 -14.98
C ILE A 31 15.52 -10.97 -15.59
N TYR A 32 15.40 -11.00 -16.92
CA TYR A 32 14.74 -12.11 -17.61
C TYR A 32 15.56 -13.41 -17.59
N ALA A 33 16.88 -13.31 -17.77
CA ALA A 33 17.76 -14.48 -17.76
C ALA A 33 17.84 -15.17 -16.39
N GLU A 34 17.72 -14.40 -15.32
CA GLU A 34 17.67 -14.90 -13.93
C GLU A 34 16.28 -15.41 -13.52
N GLY A 35 15.27 -15.24 -14.37
CA GLY A 35 13.88 -15.65 -14.09
C GLY A 35 13.19 -14.80 -13.02
N GLU A 36 13.70 -13.59 -12.72
CA GLU A 36 13.07 -12.67 -11.77
C GLU A 36 11.70 -12.18 -12.28
N LEU A 37 11.61 -11.93 -13.60
CA LEU A 37 10.38 -11.55 -14.29
C LEU A 37 10.24 -12.29 -15.62
N GLU A 38 9.00 -12.44 -16.09
CA GLU A 38 8.69 -13.00 -17.41
C GLU A 38 8.48 -11.90 -18.45
N GLU A 39 9.21 -11.99 -19.58
CA GLU A 39 9.12 -11.00 -20.66
C GLU A 39 7.71 -10.89 -21.23
N SER A 40 6.99 -12.01 -21.34
CA SER A 40 5.62 -12.07 -21.89
C SER A 40 4.60 -11.24 -21.09
N GLN A 41 4.81 -11.06 -19.80
CA GLN A 41 3.90 -10.34 -18.90
C GLN A 41 4.32 -8.88 -18.67
N THR A 42 5.58 -8.55 -18.94
CA THR A 42 6.18 -7.28 -18.53
C THR A 42 6.61 -6.39 -19.68
N LEU A 43 6.50 -6.88 -20.94
CA LEU A 43 6.86 -6.15 -22.15
C LEU A 43 5.65 -6.01 -23.07
N LYS A 44 5.37 -4.78 -23.49
CA LYS A 44 4.37 -4.47 -24.51
C LYS A 44 4.95 -3.60 -25.61
N LYS A 45 4.39 -3.74 -26.81
CA LYS A 45 4.72 -2.89 -27.95
C LYS A 45 3.51 -2.03 -28.27
N PHE A 46 3.62 -0.73 -28.05
CA PHE A 46 2.55 0.22 -28.36
C PHE A 46 2.89 1.03 -29.61
N GLY A 47 1.89 1.18 -30.47
CA GLY A 47 1.92 2.08 -31.61
C GLY A 47 2.78 1.59 -32.77
N ILE A 48 2.12 1.26 -33.88
CA ILE A 48 2.73 1.25 -35.21
C ILE A 48 2.35 2.56 -35.83
N SER A 49 3.29 3.52 -35.91
CA SER A 49 3.13 4.71 -36.74
C SER A 49 3.55 4.33 -38.16
N GLU A 50 2.84 4.82 -39.15
CA GLU A 50 3.20 4.63 -40.58
C GLU A 50 4.63 5.10 -40.88
N PHE A 51 5.21 5.94 -40.00
CA PHE A 51 6.57 6.47 -40.10
C PHE A 51 7.61 5.73 -39.25
N GLN A 52 7.23 4.77 -38.42
CA GLN A 52 8.17 4.00 -37.59
C GLN A 52 8.25 2.56 -38.05
N GLN A 53 9.42 2.16 -38.56
CA GLN A 53 9.67 0.79 -39.02
C GLN A 53 9.65 -0.25 -37.88
N LYS A 54 9.73 0.16 -36.62
CA LYS A 54 9.74 -0.74 -35.45
C LYS A 54 9.05 -0.10 -34.26
N ALA A 55 8.01 -0.74 -33.73
CA ALA A 55 7.35 -0.31 -32.51
C ALA A 55 8.30 -0.33 -31.31
N PRO A 56 8.34 0.72 -30.47
CA PRO A 56 9.17 0.75 -29.29
C PRO A 56 8.68 -0.27 -28.25
N ASN A 57 9.62 -0.85 -27.54
CA ASN A 57 9.35 -1.71 -26.40
C ASN A 57 9.05 -0.86 -25.16
N TYR A 58 7.94 -1.13 -24.51
CA TYR A 58 7.56 -0.56 -23.23
C TYR A 58 7.60 -1.64 -22.16
N TYR A 59 8.09 -1.29 -20.99
CA TYR A 59 8.27 -2.14 -19.84
C TYR A 59 7.38 -1.65 -18.69
N ASN A 60 6.73 -2.56 -18.00
CA ASN A 60 5.83 -2.25 -16.91
C ASN A 60 6.57 -1.80 -15.62
N LEU A 61 5.80 -1.46 -14.58
CA LEU A 61 6.33 -0.98 -13.31
C LEU A 61 7.26 -2.02 -12.65
N ASP A 62 7.02 -3.32 -12.81
CA ASP A 62 7.85 -4.37 -12.18
C ASP A 62 9.27 -4.33 -12.73
N VAL A 63 9.42 -4.21 -14.05
CA VAL A 63 10.76 -4.04 -14.68
C VAL A 63 11.42 -2.74 -14.23
N ILE A 64 10.67 -1.64 -14.12
CA ILE A 64 11.22 -0.36 -13.67
C ILE A 64 11.75 -0.48 -12.23
N ILE A 65 11.04 -1.16 -11.35
CA ILE A 65 11.45 -1.43 -9.97
C ILE A 65 12.71 -2.28 -9.94
N SER A 66 12.73 -3.42 -10.64
CA SER A 66 13.86 -4.33 -10.68
C SER A 66 15.12 -3.66 -11.23
N VAL A 67 15.01 -2.88 -12.30
CA VAL A 67 16.12 -2.05 -12.83
C VAL A 67 16.59 -1.04 -11.79
N GLY A 68 15.66 -0.35 -11.11
CA GLY A 68 15.96 0.65 -10.08
C GLY A 68 16.79 0.09 -8.90
N TYR A 69 16.57 -1.17 -8.55
CA TYR A 69 17.37 -1.86 -7.53
C TYR A 69 18.78 -2.20 -8.01
N ARG A 70 18.98 -2.47 -9.30
CA ARG A 70 20.25 -2.93 -9.87
C ARG A 70 21.18 -1.78 -10.29
N VAL A 71 20.61 -0.62 -10.66
CA VAL A 71 21.43 0.49 -11.18
C VAL A 71 22.28 1.16 -10.09
N LYS A 72 23.56 1.34 -10.38
CA LYS A 72 24.51 2.07 -9.53
C LYS A 72 24.56 3.55 -9.96
N SER A 73 23.58 4.36 -9.51
CA SER A 73 23.54 5.81 -9.76
C SER A 73 22.98 6.54 -8.54
N LEU A 74 23.15 7.86 -8.50
CA LEU A 74 22.55 8.69 -7.45
C LEU A 74 21.02 8.62 -7.47
N GLN A 75 20.42 8.64 -8.66
CA GLN A 75 18.99 8.50 -8.87
C GLN A 75 18.49 7.13 -8.41
N GLY A 76 19.21 6.05 -8.75
CA GLY A 76 18.93 4.70 -8.26
C GLY A 76 19.01 4.59 -6.73
N THR A 77 19.98 5.30 -6.12
CA THR A 77 20.08 5.35 -4.65
C THR A 77 18.87 6.06 -4.03
N LYS A 78 18.48 7.23 -4.56
CA LYS A 78 17.27 7.96 -4.11
C LYS A 78 16.01 7.12 -4.28
N PHE A 79 15.90 6.42 -5.40
CA PHE A 79 14.79 5.50 -5.66
C PHE A 79 14.72 4.40 -4.60
N ARG A 80 15.83 3.70 -4.32
CA ARG A 80 15.86 2.64 -3.28
C ARG A 80 15.53 3.18 -1.89
N GLN A 81 16.02 4.36 -1.52
CA GLN A 81 15.68 5.00 -0.25
C GLN A 81 14.18 5.28 -0.15
N TRP A 82 13.58 5.80 -1.22
CA TRP A 82 12.14 6.06 -1.28
C TRP A 82 11.32 4.76 -1.16
N VAL A 83 11.66 3.73 -1.93
CA VAL A 83 10.97 2.42 -1.87
C VAL A 83 11.10 1.79 -0.48
N THR A 84 12.32 1.78 0.09
CA THR A 84 12.56 1.24 1.43
C THR A 84 11.70 1.94 2.49
N LYS A 85 11.57 3.28 2.40
CA LYS A 85 10.70 4.02 3.30
C LYS A 85 9.23 3.58 3.17
N ARG A 86 8.73 3.39 1.96
CA ARG A 86 7.34 2.93 1.71
C ARG A 86 7.10 1.51 2.20
N ILE A 87 8.04 0.60 1.95
CA ILE A 87 7.97 -0.78 2.45
C ILE A 87 8.01 -0.79 3.98
N HIS A 88 8.91 -0.05 4.60
CA HIS A 88 9.01 0.05 6.07
C HIS A 88 7.69 0.59 6.66
N GLU A 89 7.13 1.64 6.09
CA GLU A 89 5.85 2.20 6.52
C GLU A 89 4.71 1.16 6.41
N SER A 90 4.64 0.44 5.29
CA SER A 90 3.65 -0.62 5.08
C SER A 90 3.79 -1.78 6.08
N ILE A 91 5.03 -2.21 6.38
CA ILE A 91 5.27 -3.32 7.33
C ILE A 91 4.94 -2.90 8.76
N VAL A 92 5.37 -1.70 9.18
CA VAL A 92 5.21 -1.24 10.57
C VAL A 92 3.78 -0.81 10.87
N LYS A 93 3.15 -0.07 9.95
CA LYS A 93 1.79 0.48 10.16
C LYS A 93 0.68 -0.41 9.58
N GLY A 94 1.01 -1.37 8.71
CA GLY A 94 0.03 -2.16 7.96
C GLY A 94 -0.58 -1.45 6.75
N PHE A 95 -0.19 -0.21 6.47
CA PHE A 95 -0.65 0.58 5.31
C PHE A 95 0.37 1.63 4.89
N THR A 96 0.24 2.11 3.65
CA THR A 96 0.97 3.25 3.09
C THR A 96 -0.01 4.12 2.33
N MET A 97 0.01 5.44 2.57
CA MET A 97 -0.86 6.40 1.88
C MET A 97 -0.04 7.51 1.23
N ASP A 98 -0.53 8.01 0.12
CA ASP A 98 -0.07 9.23 -0.54
C ASP A 98 -1.13 10.32 -0.34
N ASP A 99 -1.00 11.05 0.78
CA ASP A 99 -1.97 12.05 1.20
C ASP A 99 -2.13 13.17 0.17
N ASP A 100 -1.02 13.57 -0.48
CA ASP A 100 -1.03 14.62 -1.47
C ASP A 100 -1.80 14.18 -2.72
N ARG A 101 -1.59 12.95 -3.16
CA ARG A 101 -2.33 12.36 -4.28
C ARG A 101 -3.81 12.16 -3.96
N LEU A 102 -4.13 11.74 -2.74
CA LEU A 102 -5.52 11.54 -2.30
C LEU A 102 -6.30 12.85 -2.18
N LYS A 103 -5.62 13.99 -1.92
CA LYS A 103 -6.23 15.32 -1.82
C LYS A 103 -6.42 16.01 -3.17
N GLN A 104 -5.75 15.55 -4.23
CA GLN A 104 -5.85 16.16 -5.56
C GLN A 104 -7.24 15.93 -6.17
N GLU A 105 -7.87 17.02 -6.64
CA GLU A 105 -9.13 16.94 -7.38
C GLU A 105 -8.92 16.20 -8.71
N GLY A 106 -9.79 15.25 -9.02
CA GLY A 106 -9.75 14.45 -10.26
C GLY A 106 -9.28 13.01 -10.11
N THR A 107 -8.46 12.67 -9.11
CA THR A 107 -8.09 11.28 -8.78
C THR A 107 -9.11 10.66 -7.80
N ARG A 108 -10.14 11.42 -7.47
CA ARG A 108 -11.07 11.22 -6.36
C ARG A 108 -11.98 10.00 -6.48
N SER A 109 -12.10 9.40 -7.68
CA SER A 109 -13.25 8.54 -7.83
C SER A 109 -13.00 7.12 -7.31
N ARG A 110 -11.92 6.44 -7.75
CA ARG A 110 -11.83 4.99 -7.54
C ARG A 110 -11.04 4.59 -6.31
N TYR A 111 -9.83 5.11 -6.14
CA TYR A 111 -8.98 4.74 -5.00
C TYR A 111 -9.46 5.34 -3.69
N PHE A 112 -10.08 6.51 -3.74
CA PHE A 112 -10.69 7.12 -2.56
C PHE A 112 -11.91 6.33 -2.09
N GLU A 113 -12.76 5.86 -3.00
CA GLU A 113 -13.88 4.97 -2.66
C GLU A 113 -13.41 3.62 -2.11
N GLU A 114 -12.34 3.04 -2.68
CA GLU A 114 -11.71 1.83 -2.16
C GLU A 114 -11.20 2.05 -0.73
N LEU A 115 -10.53 3.16 -0.47
CA LEU A 115 -10.07 3.51 0.88
C LEU A 115 -11.22 3.65 1.85
N LEU A 116 -12.29 4.35 1.47
CA LEU A 116 -13.50 4.49 2.29
C LEU A 116 -14.14 3.14 2.59
N GLN A 117 -14.20 2.24 1.62
CA GLN A 117 -14.73 0.89 1.83
C GLN A 117 -13.88 0.11 2.83
N ARG A 118 -12.55 0.13 2.71
CA ARG A 118 -11.65 -0.50 3.69
C ARG A 118 -11.83 0.05 5.10
N ILE A 119 -12.00 1.35 5.25
CA ILE A 119 -12.28 1.98 6.55
C ILE A 119 -13.63 1.50 7.12
N ARG A 120 -14.66 1.38 6.29
CA ARG A 120 -15.97 0.83 6.71
C ARG A 120 -15.86 -0.63 7.15
N ASP A 121 -15.09 -1.44 6.44
CA ASP A 121 -14.88 -2.86 6.77
C ASP A 121 -14.13 -3.02 8.11
N ILE A 122 -13.11 -2.21 8.38
CA ILE A 122 -12.40 -2.18 9.65
C ILE A 122 -13.36 -1.79 10.79
N ARG A 123 -14.16 -0.73 10.62
CA ARG A 123 -15.18 -0.31 11.60
C ARG A 123 -16.27 -1.35 11.81
N SER A 124 -16.70 -2.02 10.75
CA SER A 124 -17.66 -3.13 10.85
C SER A 124 -17.11 -4.29 11.66
N SER A 125 -15.82 -4.62 11.47
CA SER A 125 -15.12 -5.65 12.23
C SER A 125 -15.04 -5.31 13.73
N GLU A 126 -14.73 -4.04 14.07
CA GLU A 126 -14.74 -3.54 15.44
C GLU A 126 -16.14 -3.65 16.08
N ARG A 127 -17.19 -3.25 15.35
CA ARG A 127 -18.56 -3.39 15.81
C ARG A 127 -18.96 -4.84 16.09
N ASN A 128 -18.56 -5.76 15.22
CA ASN A 128 -18.83 -7.19 15.39
C ASN A 128 -18.12 -7.77 16.64
N PHE A 129 -16.92 -7.27 16.94
CA PHE A 129 -16.20 -7.63 18.15
C PHE A 129 -16.96 -7.18 19.42
N TYR A 130 -17.40 -5.91 19.45
CA TYR A 130 -18.22 -5.41 20.58
C TYR A 130 -19.53 -6.16 20.73
N GLN A 131 -20.15 -6.55 19.63
CA GLN A 131 -21.38 -7.35 19.67
C GLN A 131 -21.14 -8.72 20.29
N LYS A 132 -20.03 -9.42 19.95
CA LYS A 132 -19.67 -10.67 20.60
C LYS A 132 -19.38 -10.53 22.09
N ILE A 133 -18.74 -9.43 22.51
CA ILE A 133 -18.55 -9.14 23.94
C ILE A 133 -19.90 -8.95 24.64
N THR A 134 -20.84 -8.26 24.00
CA THR A 134 -22.22 -8.10 24.51
C THR A 134 -22.92 -9.44 24.67
N ASP A 135 -22.80 -10.31 23.68
CA ASP A 135 -23.41 -11.64 23.71
C ASP A 135 -22.82 -12.50 24.86
N ILE A 136 -21.51 -12.44 25.09
CA ILE A 136 -20.85 -13.13 26.21
C ILE A 136 -21.31 -12.55 27.55
N TYR A 137 -21.41 -11.21 27.67
CA TYR A 137 -21.90 -10.58 28.87
C TYR A 137 -23.34 -10.98 29.19
N ALA A 138 -24.22 -11.04 28.17
CA ALA A 138 -25.61 -11.47 28.32
C ALA A 138 -25.77 -12.93 28.78
N THR A 139 -24.74 -13.77 28.60
CA THR A 139 -24.73 -15.18 29.07
C THR A 139 -24.15 -15.32 30.47
N SER A 140 -23.67 -14.25 31.11
CA SER A 140 -23.12 -14.31 32.45
C SER A 140 -24.22 -14.50 33.50
N ILE A 141 -23.91 -15.21 34.58
CA ILE A 141 -24.86 -15.51 35.70
C ILE A 141 -25.30 -14.20 36.38
N ASP A 142 -24.46 -13.19 36.38
CA ASP A 142 -24.71 -11.89 37.01
C ASP A 142 -25.33 -10.84 36.07
N TYR A 143 -25.79 -11.30 34.88
CA TYR A 143 -26.41 -10.39 33.93
C TYR A 143 -27.67 -9.76 34.52
N LYS A 144 -27.64 -8.45 34.64
CA LYS A 144 -28.81 -7.61 34.93
C LYS A 144 -29.02 -6.68 33.75
N ASN A 145 -30.25 -6.63 33.24
CA ASN A 145 -30.63 -5.73 32.15
C ASN A 145 -30.77 -4.30 32.68
N ASP A 146 -29.64 -3.78 33.23
CA ASP A 146 -29.50 -2.44 33.77
C ASP A 146 -28.58 -1.63 32.85
N ALA A 147 -29.06 -0.49 32.39
CA ALA A 147 -28.35 0.36 31.44
C ALA A 147 -27.04 0.93 32.03
N ASP A 148 -27.02 1.23 33.34
CA ASP A 148 -25.84 1.77 34.00
C ASP A 148 -24.75 0.73 34.21
N LEU A 149 -25.10 -0.49 34.64
CA LEU A 149 -24.18 -1.61 34.75
C LEU A 149 -23.61 -2.02 33.39
N THR A 150 -24.43 -2.02 32.35
CA THR A 150 -24.00 -2.30 30.98
C THR A 150 -22.99 -1.27 30.48
N LYS A 151 -23.24 0.01 30.76
CA LYS A 151 -22.34 1.12 30.41
C LYS A 151 -21.00 1.03 31.14
N GLU A 152 -21.00 0.70 32.44
CA GLU A 152 -19.81 0.49 33.24
C GLU A 152 -18.99 -0.72 32.75
N PHE A 153 -19.65 -1.81 32.39
CA PHE A 153 -19.01 -2.97 31.79
C PHE A 153 -18.27 -2.61 30.50
N PHE A 154 -18.91 -1.92 29.57
CA PHE A 154 -18.27 -1.54 28.31
C PHE A 154 -17.13 -0.53 28.52
N ALA A 155 -17.26 0.42 29.43
CA ALA A 155 -16.19 1.35 29.78
C ALA A 155 -14.96 0.58 30.34
N THR A 156 -15.21 -0.43 31.18
CA THR A 156 -14.15 -1.28 31.73
C THR A 156 -13.45 -2.12 30.66
N VAL A 157 -14.20 -2.74 29.75
CA VAL A 157 -13.65 -3.51 28.62
C VAL A 157 -12.80 -2.60 27.73
N GLN A 158 -13.31 -1.43 27.36
CA GLN A 158 -12.61 -0.47 26.53
C GLN A 158 -11.29 0.00 27.19
N ASN A 159 -11.33 0.35 28.46
CA ASN A 159 -10.13 0.74 29.22
C ASN A 159 -9.09 -0.39 29.28
N LYS A 160 -9.50 -1.64 29.51
CA LYS A 160 -8.58 -2.78 29.51
C LYS A 160 -7.97 -3.04 28.14
N MET A 161 -8.72 -2.84 27.07
CA MET A 161 -8.20 -2.96 25.70
C MET A 161 -7.17 -1.86 25.40
N HIS A 162 -7.46 -0.62 25.76
CA HIS A 162 -6.52 0.49 25.62
C HIS A 162 -5.23 0.22 26.40
N TYR A 163 -5.36 -0.22 27.64
CA TYR A 163 -4.20 -0.57 28.45
C TYR A 163 -3.38 -1.71 27.87
N ALA A 164 -4.02 -2.74 27.33
CA ALA A 164 -3.33 -3.89 26.72
C ALA A 164 -2.54 -3.50 25.45
N ILE A 165 -3.00 -2.49 24.71
CA ILE A 165 -2.39 -2.07 23.44
C ILE A 165 -1.33 -0.98 23.69
N HIS A 166 -1.61 -0.02 24.57
CA HIS A 166 -0.82 1.19 24.73
C HIS A 166 -0.09 1.29 26.10
N GLY A 167 -0.36 0.38 27.04
CA GLY A 167 0.17 0.45 28.41
C GLY A 167 -0.43 1.59 29.25
N GLN A 168 -1.46 2.27 28.73
CA GLN A 168 -2.12 3.41 29.37
C GLN A 168 -3.64 3.29 29.24
N THR A 169 -4.38 3.81 30.20
CA THR A 169 -5.84 3.92 30.13
C THR A 169 -6.27 5.10 29.26
N ALA A 170 -7.51 5.10 28.79
CA ALA A 170 -8.05 6.23 28.02
C ALA A 170 -7.98 7.56 28.77
N ALA A 171 -8.15 7.55 30.08
CA ALA A 171 -8.04 8.76 30.93
C ALA A 171 -6.60 9.30 31.02
N GLU A 172 -5.61 8.43 31.05
CA GLU A 172 -4.19 8.80 31.08
C GLU A 172 -3.71 9.40 29.76
N MET A 173 -4.28 8.96 28.63
CA MET A 173 -3.96 9.51 27.29
C MET A 173 -4.55 10.91 27.05
N ILE A 174 -5.69 11.25 27.67
CA ILE A 174 -6.34 12.56 27.49
C ILE A 174 -5.63 13.65 28.32
N ASN A 175 -4.92 13.28 29.38
CA ASN A 175 -4.24 14.21 30.28
C ASN A 175 -2.76 14.50 29.90
N GLN A 176 -2.30 14.07 28.74
CA GLN A 176 -1.02 14.43 28.12
C GLN A 176 -1.22 15.44 26.99
#